data_b60e17603a99548f959d154142e984be
#
_entry.id   b60e17603a99548f959d154142e984be
#
_cell.length_a   1.000
_cell.length_b   1.000
_cell.length_c   1.000
_cell.angle_alpha   90.00
_cell.angle_beta   90.00
_cell.angle_gamma   90.00
#
_symmetry.space_group_name_H-M   'P 1'
#
loop_
_entity.id
_entity.type
_entity.pdbx_description
1 polymer ?
#
loop_
_entity_poly.entity_id
_entity_poly.type
_entity_poly.pdbx_seq_one_letter_code
_entity_poly.pdbx_strand_id
1 'polypeptide(L)'
;MNKNFKILSLAAIMAFAGSQSFAQAKKSAWISLFNGKNLKGWHGYNKKGAVKNWEIENGALVCLGAVKGTDTGGDIVTDKQFNNFELTWDWKIDQGSNSGVLYHVVESPKYEASYLTGPEYQIIDDIGWVPDKLEEWQKTGADYAMHIPNALKKIMPVGQWNTSRIVFKNGHVEHWLNGKKILEFTAWDADWKKKKAEGKWKDHPEYGMAKIGHIALQDHGHKAYYKNIKIRQL
;
A
#
# COMPACT_ATOMS: atom_id res chain seq x y z
N MET A 1 23.22 46.79 -76.03
CA MET A 1 22.02 46.84 -75.16
C MET A 1 21.82 45.43 -74.56
N ASN A 2 22.40 45.17 -73.40
CA ASN A 2 22.31 43.88 -72.73
C ASN A 2 21.29 43.96 -71.66
N LYS A 3 20.21 43.19 -71.74
CA LYS A 3 19.20 43.03 -70.69
C LYS A 3 19.57 41.79 -69.87
N ASN A 4 19.97 42.02 -68.57
CA ASN A 4 20.18 40.99 -67.60
C ASN A 4 18.86 40.56 -67.00
N PHE A 5 18.46 39.34 -67.19
CA PHE A 5 17.36 38.72 -66.45
C PHE A 5 17.87 38.14 -65.12
N LYS A 6 17.39 38.63 -63.98
CA LYS A 6 17.64 38.02 -62.68
C LYS A 6 16.51 37.00 -62.39
N ILE A 7 16.89 35.75 -62.27
CA ILE A 7 15.99 34.67 -61.81
C ILE A 7 15.99 34.70 -60.28
N LEU A 8 14.85 35.00 -59.65
CA LEU A 8 14.65 34.84 -58.24
C LEU A 8 14.20 33.38 -57.95
N SER A 9 15.06 32.61 -57.31
CA SER A 9 14.70 31.27 -56.81
C SER A 9 14.00 31.38 -55.47
N LEU A 10 12.72 31.06 -55.42
CA LEU A 10 11.92 30.97 -54.19
C LEU A 10 12.13 29.56 -53.60
N ALA A 11 12.90 29.48 -52.51
CA ALA A 11 13.03 28.23 -51.74
C ALA A 11 11.86 28.11 -50.79
N ALA A 12 10.95 27.18 -51.04
CA ALA A 12 9.87 26.84 -50.11
C ALA A 12 10.41 25.92 -48.97
N ILE A 13 10.48 26.44 -47.78
CA ILE A 13 10.80 25.65 -46.58
C ILE A 13 9.51 24.99 -46.12
N MET A 14 9.35 23.68 -46.36
CA MET A 14 8.29 22.87 -45.75
C MET A 14 8.67 22.55 -44.30
N ALA A 15 8.03 23.22 -43.37
CA ALA A 15 8.11 22.84 -41.93
C ALA A 15 7.27 21.57 -41.70
N PHE A 16 7.95 20.44 -41.50
CA PHE A 16 7.33 19.21 -41.04
C PHE A 16 7.03 19.37 -39.55
N ALA A 17 5.81 19.72 -39.20
CA ALA A 17 5.31 19.63 -37.81
C ALA A 17 5.04 18.16 -37.49
N GLY A 18 6.02 17.48 -36.94
CA GLY A 18 5.87 16.15 -36.40
C GLY A 18 5.01 16.21 -35.13
N SER A 19 3.73 15.85 -35.22
CA SER A 19 2.86 15.64 -34.07
C SER A 19 3.36 14.41 -33.31
N GLN A 20 4.11 14.63 -32.24
CA GLN A 20 4.42 13.56 -31.27
C GLN A 20 3.13 13.22 -30.53
N SER A 21 2.47 12.15 -30.96
CA SER A 21 1.37 11.54 -30.23
C SER A 21 1.97 10.88 -28.97
N PHE A 22 1.84 11.54 -27.81
CA PHE A 22 2.10 10.90 -26.54
C PHE A 22 1.03 9.84 -26.32
N ALA A 23 1.35 8.59 -26.61
CA ALA A 23 0.50 7.46 -26.27
C ALA A 23 0.35 7.45 -24.75
N GLN A 24 -0.81 7.86 -24.25
CA GLN A 24 -1.15 7.77 -22.84
C GLN A 24 -1.14 6.29 -22.45
N ALA A 25 -0.16 5.88 -21.65
CA ALA A 25 -0.03 4.50 -21.21
C ALA A 25 -1.36 4.04 -20.60
N LYS A 26 -1.97 3.02 -21.23
CA LYS A 26 -3.25 2.47 -20.80
C LYS A 26 -3.06 1.91 -19.39
N LYS A 27 -3.73 2.49 -18.39
CA LYS A 27 -3.67 1.96 -17.02
C LYS A 27 -4.12 0.50 -17.05
N SER A 28 -3.37 -0.39 -16.37
CA SER A 28 -3.73 -1.81 -16.29
C SER A 28 -5.08 -2.00 -15.60
N ALA A 29 -5.77 -3.10 -15.95
CA ALA A 29 -7.06 -3.42 -15.34
C ALA A 29 -6.90 -3.74 -13.85
N TRP A 30 -7.91 -3.45 -13.05
CA TRP A 30 -7.98 -3.86 -11.67
C TRP A 30 -8.13 -5.38 -11.55
N ILE A 31 -7.33 -5.97 -10.68
CA ILE A 31 -7.37 -7.38 -10.31
C ILE A 31 -7.95 -7.47 -8.90
N SER A 32 -8.99 -8.28 -8.70
CA SER A 32 -9.49 -8.56 -7.35
C SER A 32 -8.53 -9.52 -6.64
N LEU A 33 -8.06 -9.13 -5.46
CA LEU A 33 -7.23 -9.98 -4.59
C LEU A 33 -8.09 -10.82 -3.63
N PHE A 34 -9.37 -10.48 -3.44
CA PHE A 34 -10.29 -11.24 -2.60
C PHE A 34 -11.66 -11.34 -3.29
N ASN A 35 -12.18 -12.54 -3.35
CA ASN A 35 -13.44 -12.86 -4.06
C ASN A 35 -14.69 -12.86 -3.16
N GLY A 36 -14.54 -12.56 -1.87
CA GLY A 36 -15.63 -12.59 -0.89
C GLY A 36 -16.07 -14.00 -0.42
N LYS A 37 -15.38 -15.08 -0.86
CA LYS A 37 -15.83 -16.45 -0.61
C LYS A 37 -14.77 -17.37 -0.01
N ASN A 38 -13.49 -17.14 -0.29
CA ASN A 38 -12.39 -17.98 0.19
C ASN A 38 -11.05 -17.23 0.13
N LEU A 39 -10.03 -17.81 0.72
CA LEU A 39 -8.66 -17.29 0.78
C LEU A 39 -7.80 -17.66 -0.44
N LYS A 40 -8.40 -18.02 -1.58
CA LYS A 40 -7.62 -18.32 -2.78
C LYS A 40 -6.78 -17.11 -3.19
N GLY A 41 -5.48 -17.30 -3.35
CA GLY A 41 -4.51 -16.25 -3.64
C GLY A 41 -3.86 -15.63 -2.39
N TRP A 42 -4.13 -16.22 -1.21
CA TRP A 42 -3.55 -15.84 0.07
C TRP A 42 -3.05 -17.06 0.84
N HIS A 43 -1.97 -16.90 1.59
CA HIS A 43 -1.45 -17.89 2.54
C HIS A 43 -0.92 -17.18 3.80
N GLY A 44 -0.65 -17.95 4.85
CA GLY A 44 -0.05 -17.40 6.08
C GLY A 44 1.42 -17.05 5.87
N TYR A 45 1.84 -15.90 6.37
CA TYR A 45 3.23 -15.44 6.28
C TYR A 45 4.21 -16.49 6.81
N ASN A 46 5.18 -16.88 5.97
CA ASN A 46 6.13 -17.96 6.24
C ASN A 46 5.50 -19.31 6.63
N LYS A 47 4.24 -19.57 6.28
CA LYS A 47 3.50 -20.79 6.64
C LYS A 47 3.00 -21.52 5.40
N LYS A 48 2.91 -22.84 5.53
CA LYS A 48 2.24 -23.71 4.55
C LYS A 48 0.92 -24.20 5.13
N GLY A 49 -0.13 -24.20 4.32
CA GLY A 49 -1.43 -24.78 4.68
C GLY A 49 -2.46 -23.75 5.17
N ALA A 50 -3.47 -24.26 5.88
CA ALA A 50 -4.61 -23.46 6.30
C ALA A 50 -4.19 -22.33 7.26
N VAL A 51 -4.73 -21.15 7.01
CA VAL A 51 -4.56 -19.99 7.87
C VAL A 51 -5.60 -20.06 8.97
N LYS A 52 -5.15 -20.00 10.21
CA LYS A 52 -6.02 -19.87 11.39
C LYS A 52 -6.27 -18.38 11.65
N ASN A 53 -7.33 -18.05 12.39
CA ASN A 53 -7.74 -16.69 12.73
C ASN A 53 -8.15 -15.78 11.56
N TRP A 54 -8.30 -16.32 10.35
CA TRP A 54 -8.86 -15.62 9.21
C TRP A 54 -10.07 -16.37 8.67
N GLU A 55 -11.22 -15.73 8.70
CA GLU A 55 -12.48 -16.30 8.25
C GLU A 55 -13.19 -15.38 7.24
N ILE A 56 -14.27 -15.87 6.67
CA ILE A 56 -15.11 -15.07 5.78
C ILE A 56 -16.48 -14.90 6.44
N GLU A 57 -16.83 -13.66 6.76
CA GLU A 57 -18.14 -13.28 7.31
C GLU A 57 -18.82 -12.29 6.36
N ASN A 58 -20.01 -12.62 5.85
CA ASN A 58 -20.82 -11.73 5.00
C ASN A 58 -20.06 -11.11 3.81
N GLY A 59 -19.18 -11.90 3.18
CA GLY A 59 -18.37 -11.46 2.04
C GLY A 59 -17.17 -10.60 2.41
N ALA A 60 -16.88 -10.41 3.69
CA ALA A 60 -15.65 -9.79 4.19
C ALA A 60 -14.67 -10.85 4.68
N LEU A 61 -13.40 -10.59 4.49
CA LEU A 61 -12.30 -11.32 5.11
C LEU A 61 -12.08 -10.73 6.51
N VAL A 62 -12.09 -11.58 7.52
CA VAL A 62 -12.08 -11.19 8.93
C VAL A 62 -10.90 -11.81 9.65
N CYS A 63 -10.03 -10.96 10.21
CA CYS A 63 -9.11 -11.37 11.26
C CYS A 63 -9.90 -11.48 12.56
N LEU A 64 -9.88 -12.64 13.19
CA LEU A 64 -10.65 -12.88 14.43
C LEU A 64 -9.99 -12.30 15.68
N GLY A 65 -8.70 -11.93 15.56
CA GLY A 65 -7.90 -11.50 16.69
C GLY A 65 -7.41 -12.66 17.55
N ALA A 66 -6.91 -12.33 18.73
CA ALA A 66 -6.40 -13.34 19.68
C ALA A 66 -7.55 -14.19 20.24
N VAL A 67 -7.65 -15.43 19.81
CA VAL A 67 -8.55 -16.40 20.39
C VAL A 67 -7.80 -17.14 21.51
N LYS A 68 -8.25 -17.00 22.75
CA LYS A 68 -7.62 -17.60 23.92
C LYS A 68 -7.43 -19.12 23.73
N GLY A 69 -6.18 -19.60 23.86
CA GLY A 69 -5.83 -21.02 23.72
C GLY A 69 -5.62 -21.50 22.28
N THR A 70 -5.65 -20.60 21.30
CA THR A 70 -5.28 -20.93 19.92
C THR A 70 -3.95 -20.28 19.57
N ASP A 71 -3.16 -20.97 18.74
CA ASP A 71 -2.02 -20.36 18.07
C ASP A 71 -2.56 -19.30 17.12
N THR A 72 -2.21 -18.03 17.35
CA THR A 72 -2.64 -16.93 16.48
C THR A 72 -2.22 -17.24 15.06
N GLY A 73 -3.14 -17.12 14.09
CA GLY A 73 -2.83 -17.48 12.70
C GLY A 73 -1.70 -16.69 12.10
N GLY A 74 -1.49 -15.48 12.60
CA GLY A 74 -0.54 -14.50 12.09
C GLY A 74 -1.02 -13.83 10.80
N ASP A 75 -0.15 -13.02 10.24
CA ASP A 75 -0.41 -12.29 9.00
C ASP A 75 -0.68 -13.21 7.83
N ILE A 76 -1.51 -12.77 6.90
CA ILE A 76 -1.67 -13.40 5.60
C ILE A 76 -1.03 -12.55 4.52
N VAL A 77 -0.47 -13.21 3.52
CA VAL A 77 0.18 -12.57 2.37
C VAL A 77 -0.42 -13.05 1.05
N THR A 78 -0.37 -12.21 0.02
CA THR A 78 -0.76 -12.62 -1.33
C THR A 78 0.20 -13.65 -1.89
N ASP A 79 -0.29 -14.63 -2.68
CA ASP A 79 0.59 -15.56 -3.42
C ASP A 79 1.47 -14.84 -4.44
N LYS A 80 0.96 -13.75 -5.02
CA LYS A 80 1.67 -12.93 -6.00
C LYS A 80 2.42 -11.79 -5.33
N GLN A 81 3.52 -11.40 -5.95
CA GLN A 81 4.29 -10.22 -5.59
C GLN A 81 4.01 -9.07 -6.55
N PHE A 82 4.16 -7.85 -6.05
CA PHE A 82 3.91 -6.62 -6.79
C PHE A 82 5.07 -5.65 -6.59
N ASN A 83 5.35 -4.89 -7.63
CA ASN A 83 6.40 -3.87 -7.60
C ASN A 83 5.79 -2.46 -7.63
N ASN A 84 5.38 -1.95 -8.80
CA ASN A 84 4.65 -0.68 -8.92
C ASN A 84 3.16 -0.98 -8.99
N PHE A 85 2.37 -0.42 -8.10
CA PHE A 85 0.96 -0.77 -7.98
C PHE A 85 0.10 0.38 -7.45
N GLU A 86 -1.18 0.27 -7.69
CA GLU A 86 -2.23 0.94 -6.95
C GLU A 86 -3.10 -0.12 -6.29
N LEU A 87 -3.17 -0.12 -4.97
CA LEU A 87 -3.94 -1.03 -4.14
C LEU A 87 -5.08 -0.27 -3.48
N THR A 88 -6.29 -0.80 -3.48
CA THR A 88 -7.43 -0.26 -2.74
C THR A 88 -8.15 -1.36 -1.99
N TRP A 89 -8.70 -1.01 -0.83
CA TRP A 89 -9.48 -1.93 -0.01
C TRP A 89 -10.46 -1.15 0.86
N ASP A 90 -11.55 -1.83 1.27
CA ASP A 90 -12.42 -1.37 2.35
C ASP A 90 -12.07 -2.11 3.63
N TRP A 91 -12.11 -1.42 4.76
CA TRP A 91 -11.84 -1.97 6.05
C TRP A 91 -12.72 -1.36 7.14
N LYS A 92 -12.95 -2.12 8.20
CA LYS A 92 -13.50 -1.64 9.46
C LYS A 92 -12.87 -2.40 10.62
N ILE A 93 -12.88 -1.82 11.80
CA ILE A 93 -12.34 -2.40 13.03
C ILE A 93 -13.32 -2.24 14.17
N ASP A 94 -13.16 -3.06 15.19
CA ASP A 94 -13.87 -2.93 16.45
C ASP A 94 -13.15 -1.96 17.40
N GLN A 95 -13.78 -1.58 18.51
CA GLN A 95 -13.20 -0.67 19.48
C GLN A 95 -11.87 -1.23 20.03
N GLY A 96 -10.86 -0.38 20.13
CA GLY A 96 -9.53 -0.74 20.61
C GLY A 96 -8.75 -1.70 19.69
N SER A 97 -9.18 -1.89 18.44
CA SER A 97 -8.50 -2.81 17.52
C SER A 97 -7.32 -2.17 16.83
N ASN A 98 -6.37 -3.03 16.45
CA ASN A 98 -5.18 -2.71 15.66
C ASN A 98 -4.98 -3.77 14.57
N SER A 99 -4.62 -3.35 13.39
CA SER A 99 -4.25 -4.13 12.22
C SER A 99 -3.45 -3.25 11.25
N GLY A 100 -3.11 -3.76 10.06
CA GLY A 100 -2.38 -3.01 9.06
C GLY A 100 -2.43 -3.65 7.69
N VAL A 101 -2.09 -2.88 6.66
CA VAL A 101 -1.84 -3.38 5.31
C VAL A 101 -0.39 -3.11 4.97
N LEU A 102 0.40 -4.17 4.80
CA LEU A 102 1.81 -4.06 4.49
C LEU A 102 2.05 -4.35 3.00
N TYR A 103 3.08 -3.74 2.46
CA TYR A 103 3.46 -3.93 1.06
C TYR A 103 4.95 -4.19 0.91
N HIS A 104 5.34 -4.81 -0.22
CA HIS A 104 6.70 -5.27 -0.49
C HIS A 104 7.27 -6.19 0.59
N VAL A 105 6.38 -6.97 1.22
CA VAL A 105 6.75 -7.96 2.23
C VAL A 105 7.59 -9.06 1.59
N VAL A 106 8.68 -9.42 2.26
CA VAL A 106 9.56 -10.53 1.85
C VAL A 106 9.35 -11.70 2.80
N GLU A 107 9.04 -12.85 2.25
CA GLU A 107 9.00 -14.11 3.01
C GLU A 107 10.37 -14.77 3.05
N SER A 108 10.83 -15.08 4.24
CA SER A 108 12.03 -15.86 4.48
C SER A 108 12.02 -16.34 5.92
N PRO A 109 12.55 -17.56 6.21
CA PRO A 109 12.74 -18.03 7.59
C PRO A 109 13.62 -17.11 8.46
N LYS A 110 14.38 -16.20 7.82
CA LYS A 110 15.19 -15.17 8.50
C LYS A 110 14.32 -14.12 9.22
N TYR A 111 13.08 -13.92 8.77
CA TYR A 111 12.22 -12.87 9.29
C TYR A 111 11.02 -13.48 10.02
N GLU A 112 10.92 -13.20 11.31
CA GLU A 112 9.86 -13.72 12.17
C GLU A 112 8.49 -13.08 11.89
N ALA A 113 8.48 -11.87 11.34
CA ALA A 113 7.25 -11.10 11.08
C ALA A 113 7.34 -10.30 9.77
N SER A 114 6.19 -10.09 9.13
CA SER A 114 6.05 -9.38 7.87
C SER A 114 6.53 -7.92 7.95
N TYR A 115 6.30 -7.27 9.09
CA TYR A 115 6.70 -5.87 9.33
C TYR A 115 8.22 -5.65 9.42
N LEU A 116 9.01 -6.70 9.53
CA LEU A 116 10.48 -6.57 9.51
C LEU A 116 11.01 -6.19 8.13
N THR A 117 10.21 -6.41 7.09
CA THR A 117 10.59 -6.09 5.70
C THR A 117 9.62 -5.13 5.01
N GLY A 118 8.31 -5.26 5.27
CA GLY A 118 7.25 -4.53 4.61
C GLY A 118 6.87 -3.24 5.34
N PRO A 119 6.89 -2.07 4.68
CA PRO A 119 6.26 -0.86 5.19
C PRO A 119 4.76 -1.06 5.39
N GLU A 120 4.19 -0.39 6.38
CA GLU A 120 2.83 -0.61 6.85
C GLU A 120 1.96 0.65 6.70
N TYR A 121 0.82 0.51 6.02
CA TYR A 121 -0.31 1.41 6.17
C TYR A 121 -1.05 1.04 7.45
N GLN A 122 -0.90 1.85 8.51
CA GLN A 122 -1.48 1.58 9.82
C GLN A 122 -3.01 1.65 9.81
N ILE A 123 -3.65 0.70 10.51
CA ILE A 123 -5.08 0.67 10.80
C ILE A 123 -5.26 0.41 12.30
N ILE A 124 -5.72 1.42 13.04
CA ILE A 124 -5.89 1.35 14.50
C ILE A 124 -7.08 2.20 14.92
N ASP A 125 -7.68 1.90 16.07
CA ASP A 125 -8.64 2.79 16.68
C ASP A 125 -7.92 3.99 17.32
N ASP A 126 -7.83 5.10 16.59
CA ASP A 126 -7.09 6.30 16.99
C ASP A 126 -7.57 6.90 18.33
N ILE A 127 -8.80 6.58 18.76
CA ILE A 127 -9.46 7.15 19.95
C ILE A 127 -9.57 6.13 21.07
N GLY A 128 -10.00 4.92 20.74
CA GLY A 128 -10.30 3.86 21.72
C GLY A 128 -9.11 2.95 22.04
N TRP A 129 -7.94 3.18 21.46
CA TRP A 129 -6.75 2.41 21.78
C TRP A 129 -6.31 2.63 23.22
N VAL A 130 -6.08 1.55 23.95
CA VAL A 130 -5.61 1.52 25.33
C VAL A 130 -4.47 0.49 25.47
N PRO A 131 -3.57 0.60 26.45
CA PRO A 131 -3.56 1.57 27.56
C PRO A 131 -2.91 2.91 27.20
N ASP A 132 -2.12 2.98 26.12
CA ASP A 132 -1.22 4.10 25.84
C ASP A 132 -1.84 5.11 24.86
N LYS A 133 -1.51 6.38 25.05
CA LYS A 133 -1.83 7.42 24.08
C LYS A 133 -0.97 7.20 22.83
N LEU A 134 -1.64 7.16 21.65
CA LEU A 134 -0.95 7.01 20.38
C LEU A 134 -0.19 8.29 20.01
N GLU A 135 1.05 8.10 19.60
CA GLU A 135 1.81 9.11 18.86
C GLU A 135 1.27 9.22 17.42
N GLU A 136 1.48 10.36 16.76
CA GLU A 136 0.93 10.61 15.41
C GLU A 136 1.38 9.57 14.37
N TRP A 137 2.61 9.07 14.52
CA TRP A 137 3.17 8.04 13.62
C TRP A 137 2.61 6.62 13.84
N GLN A 138 1.81 6.42 14.92
CA GLN A 138 1.14 5.16 15.23
C GLN A 138 -0.32 5.15 14.76
N LYS A 139 -0.86 6.29 14.33
CA LYS A 139 -2.26 6.46 13.99
C LYS A 139 -2.60 5.95 12.59
N THR A 140 -3.85 5.64 12.38
CA THR A 140 -4.40 5.16 11.10
C THR A 140 -3.95 6.03 9.93
N GLY A 141 -3.49 5.37 8.86
CA GLY A 141 -3.03 5.99 7.62
C GLY A 141 -1.56 6.40 7.63
N ALA A 142 -0.87 6.31 8.78
CA ALA A 142 0.58 6.51 8.82
C ALA A 142 1.31 5.45 7.98
N ASP A 143 2.47 5.80 7.43
CA ASP A 143 3.54 4.85 7.14
C ASP A 143 4.25 4.62 8.47
N TYR A 144 3.89 3.51 9.11
CA TYR A 144 4.13 3.27 10.55
C TYR A 144 5.58 3.53 10.95
N ALA A 145 5.76 4.41 11.94
CA ALA A 145 7.04 4.84 12.49
C ALA A 145 7.99 5.54 11.48
N MET A 146 7.46 5.98 10.33
CA MET A 146 8.22 6.71 9.31
C MET A 146 7.60 8.05 8.95
N HIS A 147 6.31 8.06 8.57
CA HIS A 147 5.64 9.27 8.08
C HIS A 147 4.23 9.41 8.69
N ILE A 148 3.88 10.62 9.06
CA ILE A 148 2.59 10.95 9.68
C ILE A 148 1.58 11.46 8.65
N PRO A 149 0.28 11.12 8.79
CA PRO A 149 -0.77 11.66 7.94
C PRO A 149 -0.98 13.17 8.15
N ASN A 150 -1.42 13.84 7.10
CA ASN A 150 -1.77 15.26 7.16
C ASN A 150 -3.19 15.50 7.74
N ALA A 151 -3.56 16.77 7.92
CA ALA A 151 -4.85 17.20 8.50
C ALA A 151 -6.10 16.84 7.66
N LEU A 152 -5.95 16.33 6.44
CA LEU A 152 -7.07 15.87 5.61
C LEU A 152 -7.59 14.49 6.02
N LYS A 153 -6.89 13.80 6.95
CA LYS A 153 -7.30 12.51 7.49
C LYS A 153 -8.65 12.62 8.18
N LYS A 154 -9.63 11.82 7.71
CA LYS A 154 -10.95 11.66 8.33
C LYS A 154 -11.32 10.19 8.33
N ILE A 155 -11.37 9.59 9.51
CA ILE A 155 -11.73 8.20 9.73
C ILE A 155 -13.23 8.12 10.02
N MET A 156 -13.92 7.14 9.46
CA MET A 156 -15.27 6.78 9.88
C MET A 156 -15.22 6.15 11.28
N PRO A 157 -16.24 6.34 12.11
CA PRO A 157 -16.31 5.74 13.44
C PRO A 157 -16.07 4.22 13.42
N VAL A 158 -15.59 3.70 14.54
CA VAL A 158 -15.46 2.25 14.79
C VAL A 158 -16.73 1.51 14.39
N GLY A 159 -16.58 0.34 13.77
CA GLY A 159 -17.70 -0.45 13.22
C GLY A 159 -18.20 0.02 11.85
N GLN A 160 -17.77 1.16 11.34
CA GLN A 160 -18.11 1.65 10.00
C GLN A 160 -16.98 1.39 8.99
N TRP A 161 -17.38 1.22 7.73
CA TRP A 161 -16.43 0.96 6.64
C TRP A 161 -15.67 2.23 6.23
N ASN A 162 -14.36 2.10 6.11
CA ASN A 162 -13.46 3.05 5.49
C ASN A 162 -12.94 2.48 4.18
N THR A 163 -12.59 3.34 3.22
CA THR A 163 -11.88 2.97 2.00
C THR A 163 -10.49 3.56 2.03
N SER A 164 -9.48 2.72 1.90
CA SER A 164 -8.08 3.14 1.80
C SER A 164 -7.47 2.79 0.45
N ARG A 165 -6.38 3.48 0.12
CA ARG A 165 -5.62 3.24 -1.10
C ARG A 165 -4.15 3.56 -0.86
N ILE A 166 -3.28 2.71 -1.41
CA ILE A 166 -1.85 2.96 -1.57
C ILE A 166 -1.55 3.08 -3.06
N VAL A 167 -0.80 4.10 -3.45
CA VAL A 167 -0.12 4.19 -4.74
C VAL A 167 1.37 4.05 -4.48
N PHE A 168 2.01 3.07 -5.12
CA PHE A 168 3.46 2.91 -5.10
C PHE A 168 3.98 2.89 -6.53
N LYS A 169 4.78 3.88 -6.90
CA LYS A 169 5.35 3.98 -8.24
C LYS A 169 6.78 4.51 -8.21
N ASN A 170 7.75 3.66 -8.53
CA ASN A 170 9.18 4.03 -8.60
C ASN A 170 9.69 4.73 -7.33
N GLY A 171 9.25 4.27 -6.16
CA GLY A 171 9.58 4.87 -4.86
C GLY A 171 8.67 6.00 -4.42
N HIS A 172 7.89 6.62 -5.30
CA HIS A 172 6.86 7.57 -4.91
C HIS A 172 5.68 6.84 -4.29
N VAL A 173 5.28 7.24 -3.08
CA VAL A 173 4.26 6.58 -2.27
C VAL A 173 3.19 7.58 -1.87
N GLU A 174 1.93 7.18 -2.02
CA GLU A 174 0.79 7.93 -1.52
C GLU A 174 -0.10 7.03 -0.67
N HIS A 175 -0.56 7.53 0.48
CA HIS A 175 -1.65 6.95 1.24
C HIS A 175 -2.90 7.80 1.13
N TRP A 176 -4.02 7.13 0.90
CA TRP A 176 -5.34 7.75 0.77
C TRP A 176 -6.31 7.13 1.76
N LEU A 177 -7.20 7.95 2.30
CA LEU A 177 -8.29 7.52 3.17
C LEU A 177 -9.58 8.27 2.79
N ASN A 178 -10.65 7.52 2.57
CA ASN A 178 -11.98 8.04 2.23
C ASN A 178 -11.95 9.12 1.13
N GLY A 179 -11.17 8.84 0.06
CA GLY A 179 -11.02 9.71 -1.10
C GLY A 179 -10.09 10.92 -0.94
N LYS A 180 -9.40 11.06 0.19
CA LYS A 180 -8.42 12.12 0.43
C LYS A 180 -7.00 11.56 0.49
N LYS A 181 -6.04 12.22 -0.19
CA LYS A 181 -4.61 11.93 -0.02
C LYS A 181 -4.16 12.49 1.33
N ILE A 182 -3.80 11.59 2.23
CA ILE A 182 -3.45 11.90 3.61
C ILE A 182 -1.96 11.85 3.87
N LEU A 183 -1.19 11.22 2.98
CA LEU A 183 0.25 11.09 3.09
C LEU A 183 0.88 10.94 1.71
N GLU A 184 2.07 11.51 1.54
CA GLU A 184 2.89 11.39 0.33
C GLU A 184 4.36 11.49 0.72
N PHE A 185 5.18 10.58 0.18
CA PHE A 185 6.64 10.59 0.40
C PHE A 185 7.36 9.84 -0.73
N THR A 186 8.68 9.92 -0.73
CA THR A 186 9.54 9.17 -1.64
C THR A 186 10.39 8.18 -0.85
N ALA A 187 10.15 6.88 -1.05
CA ALA A 187 10.97 5.83 -0.46
C ALA A 187 12.41 5.93 -0.97
N TRP A 188 13.36 5.64 -0.09
CA TRP A 188 14.80 5.58 -0.36
C TRP A 188 15.48 6.93 -0.66
N ASP A 189 14.79 8.07 -0.59
CA ASP A 189 15.41 9.39 -0.63
C ASP A 189 16.20 9.69 0.66
N ALA A 190 16.75 10.89 0.77
CA ALA A 190 17.57 11.28 1.93
C ALA A 190 16.74 11.38 3.23
N ASP A 191 15.50 11.90 3.15
CA ASP A 191 14.60 12.01 4.30
C ASP A 191 14.15 10.64 4.80
N TRP A 192 13.73 9.75 3.89
CA TRP A 192 13.35 8.38 4.23
C TRP A 192 14.51 7.61 4.88
N LYS A 193 15.71 7.70 4.31
CA LYS A 193 16.90 7.05 4.86
C LYS A 193 17.25 7.57 6.26
N LYS A 194 17.15 8.88 6.48
CA LYS A 194 17.35 9.50 7.78
C LYS A 194 16.36 8.99 8.81
N LYS A 195 15.05 9.05 8.50
CA LYS A 195 13.98 8.54 9.39
C LYS A 195 14.18 7.08 9.77
N LYS A 196 14.55 6.23 8.80
CA LYS A 196 14.86 4.83 9.06
C LYS A 196 16.05 4.68 10.00
N ALA A 197 17.15 5.40 9.75
CA ALA A 197 18.40 5.27 10.50
C ALA A 197 18.30 5.82 11.94
N GLU A 198 17.43 6.82 12.17
CA GLU A 198 17.26 7.49 13.47
C GLU A 198 16.02 6.99 14.23
N GLY A 199 15.08 6.30 13.56
CA GLY A 199 13.80 5.87 14.11
C GLY A 199 13.76 4.42 14.59
N LYS A 200 12.54 3.89 14.69
CA LYS A 200 12.23 2.52 15.12
C LYS A 200 12.97 1.45 14.31
N TRP A 201 13.20 1.72 13.02
CA TRP A 201 13.71 0.76 12.06
C TRP A 201 15.26 0.75 11.93
N LYS A 202 15.97 1.48 12.79
CA LYS A 202 17.45 1.61 12.75
C LYS A 202 18.17 0.25 12.78
N ASP A 203 17.65 -0.70 13.55
CA ASP A 203 18.23 -2.02 13.75
C ASP A 203 17.63 -3.08 12.79
N HIS A 204 16.80 -2.64 11.82
CA HIS A 204 16.15 -3.51 10.82
C HIS A 204 16.62 -3.13 9.41
N PRO A 205 17.80 -3.59 8.96
CA PRO A 205 18.39 -3.16 7.69
C PRO A 205 17.52 -3.46 6.46
N GLU A 206 16.70 -4.51 6.53
CA GLU A 206 15.84 -4.95 5.40
C GLU A 206 14.48 -4.24 5.34
N TYR A 207 14.09 -3.48 6.39
CA TYR A 207 12.82 -2.76 6.40
C TYR A 207 12.72 -1.80 5.21
N GLY A 208 11.67 -1.97 4.41
CA GLY A 208 11.35 -1.11 3.26
C GLY A 208 12.34 -1.17 2.10
N MET A 209 13.30 -2.12 2.08
CA MET A 209 14.32 -2.18 1.02
C MET A 209 13.89 -2.95 -0.21
N ALA A 210 12.93 -3.85 -0.10
CA ALA A 210 12.42 -4.62 -1.23
C ALA A 210 11.65 -3.73 -2.21
N LYS A 211 11.91 -3.90 -3.51
CA LYS A 211 11.21 -3.18 -4.59
C LYS A 211 10.07 -3.99 -5.20
N ILE A 212 9.99 -5.25 -4.84
CA ILE A 212 8.93 -6.19 -5.20
C ILE A 212 8.69 -7.08 -3.99
N GLY A 213 7.43 -7.37 -3.70
CA GLY A 213 7.07 -8.24 -2.58
C GLY A 213 5.57 -8.45 -2.49
N HIS A 214 5.17 -9.15 -1.46
CA HIS A 214 3.78 -9.49 -1.19
C HIS A 214 3.03 -8.30 -0.58
N ILE A 215 1.70 -8.31 -0.73
CA ILE A 215 0.79 -7.51 0.10
C ILE A 215 0.42 -8.38 1.30
N ALA A 216 0.48 -7.83 2.51
CA ALA A 216 0.06 -8.52 3.72
C ALA A 216 -1.11 -7.80 4.40
N LEU A 217 -1.93 -8.60 5.10
CA LEU A 217 -2.90 -8.12 6.07
C LEU A 217 -2.44 -8.59 7.45
N GLN A 218 -2.34 -7.65 8.39
CA GLN A 218 -1.76 -7.91 9.71
C GLN A 218 -2.78 -8.52 10.67
N ASP A 219 -2.38 -9.55 11.37
CA ASP A 219 -3.02 -10.08 12.57
C ASP A 219 -2.29 -9.55 13.81
N HIS A 220 -2.78 -8.45 14.35
CA HIS A 220 -2.26 -7.86 15.58
C HIS A 220 -2.96 -8.39 16.86
N GLY A 221 -3.67 -9.50 16.75
CA GLY A 221 -4.45 -10.06 17.87
C GLY A 221 -5.79 -9.37 18.10
N HIS A 222 -6.26 -8.55 17.17
CA HIS A 222 -7.51 -7.80 17.25
C HIS A 222 -8.42 -8.07 16.05
N LYS A 223 -9.72 -7.86 16.22
CA LYS A 223 -10.68 -8.08 15.16
C LYS A 223 -10.65 -6.95 14.12
N ALA A 224 -10.43 -7.33 12.86
CA ALA A 224 -10.41 -6.41 11.74
C ALA A 224 -11.08 -7.06 10.51
N TYR A 225 -11.73 -6.25 9.68
CA TYR A 225 -12.52 -6.70 8.54
C TYR A 225 -12.04 -6.02 7.26
N TYR A 226 -11.94 -6.82 6.19
CA TYR A 226 -11.47 -6.37 4.88
C TYR A 226 -12.39 -6.86 3.76
N LYS A 227 -12.66 -6.02 2.77
CA LYS A 227 -13.37 -6.40 1.55
C LYS A 227 -12.94 -5.52 0.37
N ASN A 228 -13.43 -5.85 -0.82
CA ASN A 228 -13.16 -5.07 -2.04
C ASN A 228 -11.67 -4.83 -2.29
N ILE A 229 -10.81 -5.78 -1.88
CA ILE A 229 -9.35 -5.68 -2.04
C ILE A 229 -9.01 -5.85 -3.51
N LYS A 230 -8.49 -4.80 -4.14
CA LYS A 230 -8.18 -4.77 -5.56
C LYS A 230 -6.83 -4.11 -5.79
N ILE A 231 -6.08 -4.62 -6.75
CA ILE A 231 -4.79 -4.08 -7.16
C ILE A 231 -4.72 -3.90 -8.67
N ARG A 232 -3.97 -2.92 -9.13
CA ARG A 232 -3.52 -2.82 -10.53
C ARG A 232 -2.05 -2.46 -10.58
N GLN A 233 -1.35 -2.96 -11.59
CA GLN A 233 0.03 -2.58 -11.87
C GLN A 233 0.09 -1.20 -12.54
N LEU A 234 1.19 -0.46 -12.28
CA LEU A 234 1.42 0.90 -12.77
C LEU A 234 2.64 0.99 -13.70
#